data_1a046e1bb41be0a22920ca3026e16ad7
#
_entry.id   1a046e1bb41be0a22920ca3026e16ad7
#
_cell.length_a   1.000
_cell.length_b   1.000
_cell.length_c   1.000
_cell.angle_alpha   90.00
_cell.angle_beta   90.00
_cell.angle_gamma   90.00
#
_symmetry.space_group_name_H-M   'P 1'
#
loop_
_entity.id
_entity.type
_entity.pdbx_description
1 polymer ?
#
loop_
_entity_poly.entity_id
_entity_poly.type
_entity_poly.pdbx_seq_one_letter_code
_entity_poly.pdbx_strand_id
1 'polypeptide(L)'
;RKDRYVHKNWDEELLGVGDLRGGKYQELDFYGGTLTGIQEKLPYLKDMGIDIIYLNPIFRARSNHRYDTGDYTQVDPLCGTNTEFTELCEAAKKVGIRVMLDGVFSHTGEDSVYFNHFGHYPTLGAYQGQSSPYYDWYTFNHYPEDYKAWWGILSLPELRKDNPEYQKFMFQPHEGI
;
A
#
# COMPACT_ATOMS: atom_id res chain seq x y z
N ARG A 1 -3.76 -12.27 6.66
CA ARG A 1 -5.11 -11.89 7.10
C ARG A 1 -6.11 -12.90 6.55
N LYS A 2 -7.11 -13.27 7.35
CA LYS A 2 -8.10 -14.29 6.97
C LYS A 2 -9.17 -13.78 5.99
N ASP A 3 -9.23 -12.47 5.77
CA ASP A 3 -10.20 -11.78 4.94
C ASP A 3 -9.74 -11.56 3.49
N ARG A 4 -8.45 -11.79 3.20
CA ARG A 4 -7.89 -11.68 1.84
C ARG A 4 -7.98 -13.04 1.15
N TYR A 5 -8.60 -13.07 -0.03
CA TYR A 5 -8.75 -14.28 -0.83
C TYR A 5 -7.79 -14.28 -2.03
N VAL A 6 -6.96 -15.29 -2.11
CA VAL A 6 -6.03 -15.48 -3.24
C VAL A 6 -6.58 -16.56 -4.15
N HIS A 7 -6.97 -16.17 -5.35
CA HIS A 7 -7.42 -17.07 -6.40
C HIS A 7 -6.28 -17.96 -6.90
N LYS A 8 -6.60 -19.19 -7.26
CA LYS A 8 -5.61 -20.15 -7.76
C LYS A 8 -5.43 -20.06 -9.27
N ASN A 9 -6.49 -19.69 -9.98
CA ASN A 9 -6.50 -19.58 -11.43
C ASN A 9 -6.99 -18.20 -11.85
N TRP A 10 -6.53 -17.73 -13.00
CA TRP A 10 -6.87 -16.41 -13.56
C TRP A 10 -8.31 -16.28 -14.05
N ASP A 11 -8.97 -17.38 -14.31
CA ASP A 11 -10.33 -17.50 -14.83
C ASP A 11 -11.37 -17.78 -13.74
N GLU A 12 -10.98 -17.82 -12.46
CA GLU A 12 -11.92 -17.91 -11.34
C GLU A 12 -12.74 -16.62 -11.25
N GLU A 13 -14.04 -16.76 -10.93
CA GLU A 13 -14.91 -15.62 -10.72
C GLU A 13 -14.58 -14.86 -9.45
N LEU A 14 -14.75 -13.54 -9.48
CA LEU A 14 -14.60 -12.67 -8.30
C LEU A 14 -15.63 -13.05 -7.23
N LEU A 15 -15.19 -13.20 -5.99
CA LEU A 15 -16.07 -13.54 -4.87
C LEU A 15 -17.09 -12.46 -4.51
N GLY A 16 -16.94 -11.25 -5.04
CA GLY A 16 -17.79 -10.11 -4.72
C GLY A 16 -18.75 -9.67 -5.81
N VAL A 17 -18.67 -10.26 -7.02
CA VAL A 17 -19.44 -9.77 -8.21
C VAL A 17 -20.95 -9.95 -8.06
N GLY A 18 -21.42 -10.85 -7.20
CA GLY A 18 -22.86 -11.06 -6.97
C GLY A 18 -23.58 -9.91 -6.27
N ASP A 19 -22.85 -8.96 -5.64
CA ASP A 19 -23.44 -7.91 -4.80
C ASP A 19 -23.08 -6.48 -5.22
N LEU A 20 -22.89 -6.23 -6.50
CA LEU A 20 -22.75 -4.87 -7.03
C LEU A 20 -23.95 -3.97 -6.72
N ARG A 21 -25.12 -4.55 -6.39
CA ARG A 21 -26.34 -3.83 -6.01
C ARG A 21 -26.34 -3.40 -4.54
N GLY A 22 -25.51 -3.98 -3.68
CA GLY A 22 -25.39 -3.65 -2.26
C GLY A 22 -24.28 -2.66 -1.91
N GLY A 23 -23.51 -2.18 -2.89
CA GLY A 23 -22.43 -1.23 -2.66
C GLY A 23 -21.21 -1.80 -1.92
N LYS A 24 -21.12 -3.10 -1.77
CA LYS A 24 -19.95 -3.79 -1.17
C LYS A 24 -18.99 -4.22 -2.27
N TYR A 25 -18.17 -3.28 -2.74
CA TYR A 25 -17.02 -3.62 -3.57
C TYR A 25 -16.00 -4.38 -2.72
N GLN A 26 -15.74 -5.65 -3.06
CA GLN A 26 -14.78 -6.44 -2.31
C GLN A 26 -13.40 -6.33 -2.96
N GLU A 27 -12.62 -5.38 -2.49
CA GLU A 27 -11.23 -5.14 -2.90
C GLU A 27 -10.26 -6.17 -2.29
N LEU A 28 -10.75 -7.38 -2.01
CA LEU A 28 -10.02 -8.40 -1.26
C LEU A 28 -9.71 -9.66 -2.07
N ASP A 29 -10.04 -9.64 -3.37
CA ASP A 29 -9.72 -10.70 -4.32
C ASP A 29 -8.35 -10.48 -4.96
N PHE A 30 -7.47 -11.48 -4.88
CA PHE A 30 -6.10 -11.42 -5.39
C PHE A 30 -5.85 -12.58 -6.34
N TYR A 31 -5.33 -12.31 -7.54
CA TYR A 31 -5.05 -13.30 -8.58
C TYR A 31 -3.56 -13.65 -8.71
N GLY A 32 -2.72 -13.18 -7.83
CA GLY A 32 -1.28 -13.39 -7.90
C GLY A 32 -0.56 -12.26 -8.65
N GLY A 33 0.59 -12.59 -9.20
CA GLY A 33 1.56 -11.61 -9.71
C GLY A 33 2.55 -11.20 -8.61
N THR A 34 3.86 -11.38 -8.87
CA THR A 34 4.92 -11.15 -7.89
C THR A 34 6.06 -10.33 -8.47
N LEU A 35 6.87 -9.74 -7.60
CA LEU A 35 8.09 -9.03 -7.99
C LEU A 35 9.08 -9.96 -8.69
N THR A 36 9.20 -11.20 -8.22
CA THR A 36 10.01 -12.24 -8.87
C THR A 36 9.50 -12.55 -10.27
N GLY A 37 8.17 -12.64 -10.47
CA GLY A 37 7.58 -12.85 -11.79
C GLY A 37 7.87 -11.70 -12.76
N ILE A 38 7.93 -10.45 -12.28
CA ILE A 38 8.39 -9.31 -13.11
C ILE A 38 9.87 -9.47 -13.45
N GLN A 39 10.71 -9.85 -12.47
CA GLN A 39 12.13 -10.05 -12.70
C GLN A 39 12.41 -11.08 -13.78
N GLU A 40 11.69 -12.20 -13.79
CA GLU A 40 11.79 -13.24 -14.82
C GLU A 40 11.42 -12.72 -16.24
N LYS A 41 10.58 -11.69 -16.31
CA LYS A 41 10.13 -11.09 -17.57
C LYS A 41 10.96 -9.91 -18.04
N LEU A 42 12.00 -9.49 -17.31
CA LEU A 42 12.86 -8.37 -17.71
C LEU A 42 13.46 -8.51 -19.13
N PRO A 43 13.97 -9.70 -19.57
CA PRO A 43 14.45 -9.85 -20.95
C PRO A 43 13.36 -9.57 -22.00
N TYR A 44 12.17 -10.12 -21.80
CA TYR A 44 11.03 -9.89 -22.68
C TYR A 44 10.63 -8.41 -22.73
N LEU A 45 10.58 -7.73 -21.59
CA LEU A 45 10.27 -6.30 -21.50
C LEU A 45 11.34 -5.45 -22.22
N LYS A 46 12.61 -5.84 -22.09
CA LYS A 46 13.70 -5.15 -22.79
C LYS A 46 13.63 -5.33 -24.29
N ASP A 47 13.33 -6.54 -24.77
CA ASP A 47 13.15 -6.82 -26.20
C ASP A 47 11.96 -6.02 -26.80
N MET A 48 10.95 -5.71 -26.00
CA MET A 48 9.84 -4.81 -26.36
C MET A 48 10.24 -3.32 -26.39
N GLY A 49 11.46 -2.97 -25.98
CA GLY A 49 11.92 -1.59 -25.92
C GLY A 49 11.47 -0.82 -24.66
N ILE A 50 11.11 -1.52 -23.58
CA ILE A 50 10.72 -0.88 -22.31
C ILE A 50 11.96 -0.39 -21.57
N ASP A 51 11.96 0.89 -21.19
CA ASP A 51 13.04 1.54 -20.43
C ASP A 51 12.65 1.85 -18.99
N ILE A 52 11.35 1.87 -18.67
CA ILE A 52 10.83 2.14 -17.33
C ILE A 52 9.66 1.20 -17.05
N ILE A 53 9.68 0.57 -15.89
CA ILE A 53 8.54 -0.15 -15.32
C ILE A 53 7.95 0.73 -14.21
N TYR A 54 6.69 1.16 -14.38
CA TYR A 54 5.92 1.82 -13.33
C TYR A 54 5.10 0.76 -12.59
N LEU A 55 5.33 0.63 -11.29
CA LEU A 55 4.59 -0.27 -10.44
C LEU A 55 3.49 0.50 -9.71
N ASN A 56 2.23 0.08 -9.86
CA ASN A 56 1.16 0.45 -8.93
C ASN A 56 1.60 0.13 -7.49
N PRO A 57 0.92 0.66 -6.44
CA PRO A 57 1.40 0.49 -5.07
C PRO A 57 1.71 -0.96 -4.72
N ILE A 58 2.92 -1.20 -4.20
CA ILE A 58 3.40 -2.51 -3.77
C ILE A 58 3.52 -2.63 -2.25
N PHE A 59 3.36 -1.53 -1.52
CA PHE A 59 3.45 -1.53 -0.07
C PHE A 59 2.31 -2.33 0.57
N ARG A 60 2.58 -2.83 1.76
CA ARG A 60 1.61 -3.57 2.56
C ARG A 60 0.31 -2.77 2.69
N ALA A 61 -0.81 -3.40 2.33
CA ALA A 61 -2.13 -2.81 2.37
C ALA A 61 -3.19 -3.89 2.62
N ARG A 62 -4.43 -3.50 2.82
CA ARG A 62 -5.53 -4.46 2.94
C ARG A 62 -6.12 -4.82 1.58
N SER A 63 -6.32 -3.83 0.71
CA SER A 63 -6.94 -4.00 -0.60
C SER A 63 -6.00 -4.59 -1.65
N ASN A 64 -6.59 -5.08 -2.74
CA ASN A 64 -5.85 -5.59 -3.89
C ASN A 64 -5.17 -4.47 -4.71
N HIS A 65 -5.75 -3.27 -4.73
CA HIS A 65 -5.15 -2.10 -5.41
C HIS A 65 -4.04 -1.42 -4.60
N ARG A 66 -3.98 -1.63 -3.29
CA ARG A 66 -2.96 -1.14 -2.34
C ARG A 66 -2.83 0.38 -2.23
N TYR A 67 -3.81 1.14 -2.71
CA TYR A 67 -3.86 2.59 -2.46
C TYR A 67 -4.21 2.94 -1.01
N ASP A 68 -4.70 1.99 -0.23
CA ASP A 68 -4.89 2.07 1.22
C ASP A 68 -3.62 1.62 1.98
N THR A 69 -2.51 2.31 1.75
CA THR A 69 -1.21 1.94 2.31
C THR A 69 -1.29 1.65 3.80
N GLY A 70 -0.87 0.45 4.19
CA GLY A 70 -0.87 -0.03 5.57
C GLY A 70 0.47 0.13 6.26
N ASP A 71 1.57 -0.01 5.50
CA ASP A 71 2.94 0.15 6.01
C ASP A 71 3.87 0.53 4.86
N TYR A 72 4.41 1.75 4.88
CA TYR A 72 5.34 2.25 3.86
C TYR A 72 6.71 1.58 3.87
N THR A 73 7.06 0.88 4.93
CA THR A 73 8.38 0.24 5.09
C THR A 73 8.41 -1.21 4.61
N GLN A 74 7.26 -1.78 4.28
CA GLN A 74 7.12 -3.19 3.94
C GLN A 74 6.43 -3.39 2.60
N VAL A 75 7.01 -4.20 1.75
CA VAL A 75 6.33 -4.75 0.57
C VAL A 75 5.17 -5.65 1.02
N ASP A 76 4.05 -5.60 0.31
CA ASP A 76 2.92 -6.50 0.56
C ASP A 76 3.34 -7.96 0.35
N PRO A 77 3.10 -8.85 1.32
CA PRO A 77 3.53 -10.26 1.22
C PRO A 77 2.98 -11.02 0.01
N LEU A 78 1.89 -10.55 -0.61
CA LEU A 78 1.36 -11.15 -1.84
C LEU A 78 2.09 -10.66 -3.10
N CYS A 79 2.86 -9.57 -3.01
CA CYS A 79 3.76 -9.12 -4.08
C CYS A 79 5.15 -9.72 -3.94
N GLY A 80 5.61 -9.92 -2.69
CA GLY A 80 6.95 -10.38 -2.37
C GLY A 80 7.48 -9.80 -1.06
N THR A 81 8.79 -9.63 -0.99
CA THR A 81 9.53 -9.11 0.16
C THR A 81 10.35 -7.88 -0.23
N ASN A 82 10.84 -7.13 0.78
CA ASN A 82 11.76 -6.01 0.55
C ASN A 82 13.04 -6.49 -0.17
N THR A 83 13.53 -7.70 0.15
CA THR A 83 14.70 -8.29 -0.51
C THR A 83 14.42 -8.54 -2.00
N GLU A 84 13.30 -9.16 -2.33
CA GLU A 84 12.91 -9.41 -3.73
C GLU A 84 12.70 -8.12 -4.52
N PHE A 85 12.25 -7.05 -3.86
CA PHE A 85 12.18 -5.73 -4.50
C PHE A 85 13.58 -5.17 -4.81
N THR A 86 14.53 -5.29 -3.89
CA THR A 86 15.93 -4.91 -4.12
C THR A 86 16.53 -5.71 -5.29
N GLU A 87 16.33 -7.02 -5.29
CA GLU A 87 16.80 -7.91 -6.36
C GLU A 87 16.21 -7.55 -7.72
N LEU A 88 14.90 -7.23 -7.78
CA LEU A 88 14.25 -6.73 -9.00
C LEU A 88 14.91 -5.43 -9.49
N CYS A 89 15.15 -4.47 -8.62
CA CYS A 89 15.78 -3.20 -8.98
C CYS A 89 17.19 -3.39 -9.53
N GLU A 90 18.00 -4.27 -8.90
CA GLU A 90 19.34 -4.61 -9.38
C GLU A 90 19.33 -5.34 -10.73
N ALA A 91 18.42 -6.29 -10.90
CA ALA A 91 18.27 -7.02 -12.15
C ALA A 91 17.80 -6.10 -13.30
N ALA A 92 16.81 -5.24 -13.03
CA ALA A 92 16.33 -4.26 -13.98
C ALA A 92 17.44 -3.30 -14.44
N LYS A 93 18.24 -2.79 -13.49
CA LYS A 93 19.39 -1.93 -13.77
C LYS A 93 20.40 -2.59 -14.70
N LYS A 94 20.67 -3.89 -14.53
CA LYS A 94 21.63 -4.65 -15.40
C LYS A 94 21.19 -4.70 -16.86
N VAL A 95 19.89 -4.69 -17.13
CA VAL A 95 19.34 -4.69 -18.50
C VAL A 95 18.92 -3.27 -18.97
N GLY A 96 19.25 -2.24 -18.19
CA GLY A 96 18.98 -0.84 -18.54
C GLY A 96 17.50 -0.47 -18.42
N ILE A 97 16.75 -1.10 -17.51
CA ILE A 97 15.38 -0.76 -17.17
C ILE A 97 15.37 -0.08 -15.79
N ARG A 98 14.62 1.02 -15.66
CA ARG A 98 14.38 1.70 -14.38
C ARG A 98 13.07 1.24 -13.77
N VAL A 99 13.02 1.19 -12.45
CA VAL A 99 11.79 0.90 -11.69
C VAL A 99 11.30 2.20 -11.05
N MET A 100 10.02 2.49 -11.21
CA MET A 100 9.32 3.62 -10.60
C MET A 100 8.18 3.10 -9.75
N LEU A 101 8.10 3.56 -8.49
CA LEU A 101 7.01 3.20 -7.58
C LEU A 101 5.92 4.27 -7.57
N ASP A 102 4.69 3.82 -7.40
CA ASP A 102 3.56 4.69 -7.06
C ASP A 102 3.66 5.11 -5.58
N GLY A 103 3.72 6.41 -5.35
CA GLY A 103 3.82 7.01 -4.02
C GLY A 103 2.48 7.56 -3.53
N VAL A 104 1.81 6.86 -2.64
CA VAL A 104 0.53 7.30 -2.05
C VAL A 104 0.81 8.09 -0.78
N PHE A 105 1.09 9.40 -0.92
CA PHE A 105 1.53 10.26 0.19
C PHE A 105 0.42 11.18 0.74
N SER A 106 -0.81 11.07 0.26
CA SER A 106 -1.93 11.91 0.70
C SER A 106 -2.73 11.34 1.85
N HIS A 107 -2.73 10.03 2.02
CA HIS A 107 -3.51 9.29 3.01
C HIS A 107 -2.89 7.92 3.28
N THR A 108 -3.35 7.27 4.34
CA THR A 108 -3.09 5.84 4.61
C THR A 108 -4.39 5.06 4.55
N GLY A 109 -4.32 3.74 4.59
CA GLY A 109 -5.49 2.94 4.96
C GLY A 109 -5.84 3.14 6.43
N GLU A 110 -7.14 3.05 6.76
CA GLU A 110 -7.58 3.01 8.18
C GLU A 110 -6.95 1.83 8.93
N ASP A 111 -6.65 0.74 8.20
CA ASP A 111 -5.95 -0.44 8.70
C ASP A 111 -4.44 -0.34 8.43
N SER A 112 -3.83 0.79 8.74
CA SER A 112 -2.38 1.00 8.68
C SER A 112 -1.75 0.88 10.07
N VAL A 113 -0.44 0.65 10.13
CA VAL A 113 0.33 0.69 11.39
C VAL A 113 0.29 2.06 12.06
N TYR A 114 0.04 3.11 11.26
CA TYR A 114 0.02 4.51 11.70
C TYR A 114 -1.34 4.91 12.28
N PHE A 115 -2.45 4.52 11.64
CA PHE A 115 -3.82 4.84 12.10
C PHE A 115 -4.40 3.75 13.00
N ASN A 116 -4.28 2.49 12.60
CA ASN A 116 -4.61 1.27 13.35
C ASN A 116 -6.05 1.23 13.89
N HIS A 117 -7.02 1.58 13.05
CA HIS A 117 -8.43 1.62 13.44
C HIS A 117 -8.90 0.31 14.13
N PHE A 118 -8.51 -0.83 13.57
CA PHE A 118 -9.00 -2.15 14.03
C PHE A 118 -8.13 -2.82 15.09
N GLY A 119 -7.03 -2.20 15.50
CA GLY A 119 -6.12 -2.80 16.48
C GLY A 119 -5.38 -4.04 15.96
N HIS A 120 -5.17 -4.15 14.67
CA HIS A 120 -4.48 -5.29 14.08
C HIS A 120 -2.96 -5.28 14.27
N TYR A 121 -2.40 -4.16 14.67
CA TYR A 121 -0.96 -3.98 14.89
C TYR A 121 -0.67 -3.75 16.38
N PRO A 122 0.49 -4.19 16.88
CA PRO A 122 0.88 -3.96 18.28
C PRO A 122 1.24 -2.49 18.55
N THR A 123 1.43 -1.68 17.51
CA THR A 123 1.73 -0.25 17.64
C THR A 123 0.49 0.54 18.03
N LEU A 124 0.66 1.54 18.89
CA LEU A 124 -0.41 2.49 19.21
C LEU A 124 -0.63 3.41 18.01
N GLY A 125 -1.66 3.15 17.21
CA GLY A 125 -2.04 3.99 16.08
C GLY A 125 -2.78 5.25 16.51
N ALA A 126 -2.90 6.22 15.60
CA ALA A 126 -3.55 7.51 15.87
C ALA A 126 -5.01 7.37 16.30
N TYR A 127 -5.74 6.40 15.78
CA TYR A 127 -7.13 6.14 16.16
C TYR A 127 -7.28 5.58 17.59
N GLN A 128 -6.26 4.89 18.09
CA GLN A 128 -6.32 4.17 19.35
C GLN A 128 -5.94 5.03 20.57
N GLY A 129 -5.26 6.14 20.39
CA GLY A 129 -4.85 7.00 21.49
C GLY A 129 -4.20 8.29 21.04
N GLN A 130 -4.57 9.40 21.71
CA GLN A 130 -3.97 10.71 21.45
C GLN A 130 -2.48 10.79 21.85
N SER A 131 -1.98 9.82 22.60
CA SER A 131 -0.55 9.68 22.91
C SER A 131 0.22 8.90 21.85
N SER A 132 -0.43 8.48 20.75
CA SER A 132 0.24 7.85 19.63
C SER A 132 1.28 8.81 19.01
N PRO A 133 2.48 8.31 18.64
CA PRO A 133 3.45 9.11 17.89
C PRO A 133 2.93 9.57 16.53
N TYR A 134 1.87 8.94 16.03
CA TYR A 134 1.23 9.25 14.75
C TYR A 134 -0.02 10.11 14.89
N TYR A 135 -0.42 10.51 16.12
CA TYR A 135 -1.66 11.25 16.31
C TYR A 135 -1.71 12.54 15.47
N ASP A 136 -0.65 13.32 15.52
CA ASP A 136 -0.53 14.60 14.80
C ASP A 136 -0.31 14.44 13.27
N TRP A 137 -0.17 13.22 12.78
CA TRP A 137 -0.13 12.95 11.34
C TRP A 137 -1.51 13.09 10.69
N TYR A 138 -2.58 13.08 11.51
CA TYR A 138 -3.97 13.16 11.07
C TYR A 138 -4.67 14.37 11.69
N THR A 139 -5.83 14.71 11.15
CA THR A 139 -6.68 15.77 11.69
C THR A 139 -7.97 15.16 12.19
N PHE A 140 -8.22 15.27 13.50
CA PHE A 140 -9.47 14.87 14.12
C PHE A 140 -10.31 16.12 14.42
N ASN A 141 -11.59 16.11 13.99
CA ASN A 141 -12.59 17.12 14.37
C ASN A 141 -13.21 16.76 15.73
N HIS A 142 -13.62 15.48 15.89
CA HIS A 142 -14.06 14.88 17.15
C HIS A 142 -13.44 13.49 17.30
N TYR A 143 -12.45 13.39 18.16
CA TYR A 143 -11.72 12.16 18.39
C TYR A 143 -12.58 11.06 19.03
N PRO A 144 -12.46 9.79 18.60
CA PRO A 144 -11.61 9.30 17.51
C PRO A 144 -12.34 9.18 16.17
N GLU A 145 -13.65 9.34 16.11
CA GLU A 145 -14.51 8.87 15.02
C GLU A 145 -14.66 9.88 13.87
N ASP A 146 -14.49 11.18 14.16
CA ASP A 146 -14.60 12.23 13.15
C ASP A 146 -13.22 12.79 12.83
N TYR A 147 -12.70 12.39 11.68
CA TYR A 147 -11.39 12.77 11.17
C TYR A 147 -11.44 13.11 9.68
N LYS A 148 -10.46 13.90 9.25
CA LYS A 148 -10.31 14.26 7.86
C LYS A 148 -9.92 13.02 7.05
N ALA A 149 -10.67 12.73 5.98
CA ALA A 149 -10.45 11.61 5.09
C ALA A 149 -10.33 12.09 3.63
N TRP A 150 -9.54 11.38 2.84
CA TRP A 150 -9.33 11.67 1.44
C TRP A 150 -10.65 11.57 0.66
N TRP A 151 -11.10 12.70 0.10
CA TRP A 151 -12.41 12.84 -0.55
C TRP A 151 -13.61 12.40 0.32
N GLY A 152 -13.46 12.43 1.65
CA GLY A 152 -14.51 11.99 2.58
C GLY A 152 -14.64 10.46 2.72
N ILE A 153 -13.73 9.70 2.15
CA ILE A 153 -13.71 8.23 2.25
C ILE A 153 -13.04 7.84 3.57
N LEU A 154 -13.84 7.45 4.58
CA LEU A 154 -13.35 7.19 5.94
C LEU A 154 -12.30 6.06 6.01
N SER A 155 -12.33 5.09 5.12
CA SER A 155 -11.29 4.07 5.05
C SER A 155 -9.90 4.60 4.62
N LEU A 156 -9.81 5.89 4.22
CA LEU A 156 -8.61 6.55 3.75
C LEU A 156 -8.32 7.83 4.55
N PRO A 157 -7.92 7.72 5.84
CA PRO A 157 -7.59 8.88 6.68
C PRO A 157 -6.49 9.72 6.05
N GLU A 158 -6.76 11.04 5.89
CA GLU A 158 -5.86 11.98 5.21
C GLU A 158 -4.70 12.36 6.11
N LEU A 159 -3.49 12.35 5.54
CA LEU A 159 -2.27 12.74 6.21
C LEU A 159 -2.07 14.26 6.19
N ARG A 160 -1.57 14.80 7.29
CA ARG A 160 -1.12 16.20 7.39
C ARG A 160 0.25 16.35 6.75
N LYS A 161 0.26 16.77 5.50
CA LYS A 161 1.49 16.94 4.70
C LYS A 161 2.41 18.03 5.24
N ASP A 162 1.91 18.93 6.06
CA ASP A 162 2.63 19.98 6.77
C ASP A 162 3.25 19.54 8.10
N ASN A 163 2.94 18.33 8.58
CA ASN A 163 3.51 17.81 9.83
C ASN A 163 5.01 17.49 9.66
N PRO A 164 5.91 18.07 10.49
CA PRO A 164 7.36 17.89 10.34
C PRO A 164 7.83 16.44 10.53
N GLU A 165 7.25 15.70 11.48
CA GLU A 165 7.62 14.30 11.73
C GLU A 165 7.19 13.39 10.58
N TYR A 166 6.00 13.65 10.00
CA TYR A 166 5.56 12.96 8.80
C TYR A 166 6.50 13.26 7.61
N GLN A 167 6.84 14.55 7.39
CA GLN A 167 7.79 14.94 6.32
C GLN A 167 9.16 14.30 6.52
N LYS A 168 9.66 14.27 7.76
CA LYS A 168 10.91 13.60 8.10
C LYS A 168 10.85 12.12 7.74
N PHE A 169 9.80 11.43 8.17
CA PHE A 169 9.61 10.01 7.88
C PHE A 169 9.58 9.71 6.38
N MET A 170 8.90 10.56 5.59
CA MET A 170 8.67 10.27 4.16
C MET A 170 9.81 10.73 3.25
N PHE A 171 10.46 11.85 3.55
CA PHE A 171 11.26 12.57 2.55
C PHE A 171 12.67 12.91 2.99
N GLN A 172 13.06 12.70 4.24
CA GLN A 172 14.40 13.06 4.69
C GLN A 172 15.44 12.09 4.13
N PRO A 173 16.49 12.58 3.43
CA PRO A 173 17.57 11.73 2.94
C PRO A 173 18.20 10.90 4.08
N HIS A 174 18.37 9.62 3.85
CA HIS A 174 18.93 8.62 4.79
C HIS A 174 18.10 8.29 6.04
N GLU A 175 16.98 9.01 6.27
CA GLU A 175 16.08 8.74 7.41
C GLU A 175 14.61 8.54 6.96
N GLY A 176 14.27 8.98 5.73
CA GLY A 176 12.97 8.72 5.10
C GLY A 176 12.87 7.32 4.49
N ILE A 177 11.69 6.96 3.99
CA ILE A 177 11.42 5.70 3.29
C ILE A 177 11.92 5.73 1.85
#